data_2074f857ef7271ce9ee82879839285f8
#
_entry.id   2074f857ef7271ce9ee82879839285f8
#
_cell.length_a   1.000
_cell.length_b   1.000
_cell.length_c   1.000
_cell.angle_alpha   90.00
_cell.angle_beta   90.00
_cell.angle_gamma   90.00
#
_symmetry.space_group_name_H-M   'P 1'
#
loop_
_entity.id
_entity.type
_entity.pdbx_description
1 polymer ?
#
loop_
_entity_poly.entity_id
_entity_poly.type
_entity_poly.pdbx_seq_one_letter_code
_entity_poly.pdbx_strand_id
1 'polypeptide(L)' 'MTDQERLAAYDRMYADLLKERDKVLSDMDRLRAAGKNRGVTYQQLLALKLTVQNLIGRFEIYGIKEN' A
#
# COMPACT_ATOMS: atom_id res chain seq x y z
N MET A 1 2.86 -17.40 -20.54
CA MET A 1 1.82 -16.67 -19.79
C MET A 1 0.85 -16.04 -20.79
N THR A 2 -0.44 -16.30 -20.66
CA THR A 2 -1.45 -15.70 -21.51
C THR A 2 -1.72 -14.25 -21.12
N ASP A 3 -2.39 -13.49 -22.01
CA ASP A 3 -2.77 -12.11 -21.70
C ASP A 3 -3.72 -12.04 -20.51
N GLN A 4 -4.65 -12.99 -20.39
CA GLN A 4 -5.57 -13.07 -19.26
C GLN A 4 -4.83 -13.34 -17.95
N GLU A 5 -3.82 -14.21 -17.97
CA GLU A 5 -2.99 -14.47 -16.80
C GLU A 5 -2.17 -13.23 -16.39
N ARG A 6 -1.67 -12.49 -17.36
CA ARG A 6 -0.95 -11.24 -17.10
C ARG A 6 -1.85 -10.20 -16.46
N LEU A 7 -3.07 -10.03 -16.98
CA LEU A 7 -4.04 -9.12 -16.40
C LEU A 7 -4.40 -9.52 -14.96
N ALA A 8 -4.64 -10.81 -14.73
CA ALA A 8 -4.95 -11.31 -13.40
C ALA A 8 -3.78 -11.08 -12.43
N ALA A 9 -2.54 -11.21 -12.90
CA ALA A 9 -1.36 -10.95 -12.09
C ALA A 9 -1.26 -9.47 -11.70
N TYR A 10 -1.51 -8.55 -12.62
CA TYR A 10 -1.54 -7.11 -12.33
C TYR A 10 -2.65 -6.76 -11.33
N ASP A 11 -3.84 -7.34 -11.52
CA ASP A 11 -4.95 -7.10 -10.61
C ASP A 11 -4.63 -7.57 -9.19
N ARG A 12 -3.98 -8.73 -9.06
CA ARG A 12 -3.55 -9.24 -7.75
C ARG A 12 -2.50 -8.34 -7.12
N MET A 13 -1.54 -7.87 -7.92
CA MET A 13 -0.50 -6.97 -7.45
C MET A 13 -1.10 -5.68 -6.90
N TYR A 14 -2.07 -5.11 -7.61
CA TYR A 14 -2.78 -3.92 -7.14
C TYR A 14 -3.55 -4.21 -5.85
N ALA A 15 -4.29 -5.32 -5.78
CA ALA A 15 -5.03 -5.71 -4.58
C ALA A 15 -4.11 -5.91 -3.38
N ASP A 16 -2.93 -6.50 -3.58
CA ASP A 16 -1.95 -6.69 -2.53
C ASP A 16 -1.38 -5.36 -2.02
N LEU A 17 -1.17 -4.40 -2.93
CA LEU A 17 -0.73 -3.05 -2.55
C LEU A 17 -1.79 -2.34 -1.70
N LEU A 18 -3.07 -2.50 -2.02
CA LEU A 18 -4.15 -1.92 -1.22
C LEU A 18 -4.17 -2.51 0.19
N LYS A 19 -3.99 -3.82 0.30
CA LYS A 19 -3.92 -4.49 1.61
C LYS A 19 -2.71 -4.04 2.41
N GLU A 20 -1.57 -3.90 1.74
CA GLU A 20 -0.35 -3.42 2.38
C GLU A 20 -0.52 -2.00 2.90
N ARG A 21 -1.13 -1.11 2.11
CA ARG A 21 -1.48 0.24 2.52
C ARG A 21 -2.33 0.23 3.78
N ASP A 22 -3.40 -0.58 3.78
CA ASP A 22 -4.32 -0.63 4.91
C ASP A 22 -3.65 -1.15 6.17
N LYS A 23 -2.77 -2.14 6.04
CA LYS A 23 -2.00 -2.66 7.17
C LYS A 23 -1.06 -1.59 7.74
N VAL A 24 -0.34 -0.89 6.88
CA VAL A 24 0.59 0.16 7.30
C VAL A 24 -0.18 1.27 8.03
N LEU A 25 -1.31 1.71 7.50
CA LEU A 25 -2.13 2.74 8.12
C LEU A 25 -2.64 2.29 9.50
N SER A 26 -3.08 1.04 9.61
CA SER A 26 -3.53 0.47 10.87
C SER A 26 -2.41 0.43 11.90
N ASP A 27 -1.21 0.00 11.50
CA ASP A 27 -0.04 -0.04 12.39
C ASP A 27 0.36 1.35 12.85
N MET A 28 0.32 2.34 11.96
CA MET A 28 0.59 3.74 12.31
C MET A 28 -0.43 4.27 13.31
N ASP A 29 -1.70 3.97 13.11
CA ASP A 29 -2.77 4.39 14.04
C ASP A 29 -2.55 3.80 15.43
N ARG A 30 -2.15 2.53 15.51
CA ARG A 30 -1.84 1.88 16.78
C ARG A 30 -0.69 2.57 17.51
N LEU A 31 0.38 2.89 16.79
CA LEU A 31 1.52 3.59 17.39
C LEU A 31 1.15 4.98 17.86
N ARG A 32 0.32 5.69 17.09
CA ARG A 32 -0.17 7.01 17.46
C ARG A 32 -1.00 6.96 18.75
N ALA A 33 -1.92 5.99 18.82
CA ALA A 33 -2.75 5.80 20.00
C ALA A 33 -1.93 5.46 21.24
N ALA A 34 -0.78 4.80 21.07
CA ALA A 34 0.13 4.47 22.17
C ALA A 34 1.13 5.59 22.47
N GLY A 35 1.03 6.72 21.81
CA GLY A 35 1.97 7.84 21.98
C GLY A 35 3.35 7.61 21.38
N LYS A 36 3.48 6.65 20.45
CA LYS A 36 4.76 6.24 19.86
C LYS A 36 4.96 6.76 18.44
N ASN A 37 4.38 7.90 18.11
CA ASN A 37 4.41 8.45 16.76
C ASN A 37 5.68 9.27 16.45
N ARG A 38 6.66 9.27 17.33
CA ARG A 38 7.96 9.95 17.13
C ARG A 38 9.12 8.97 17.05
N GLY A 39 8.87 7.68 17.21
CA GLY A 39 9.90 6.66 17.19
C GLY A 39 10.35 6.25 15.80
N VAL A 40 11.44 5.49 15.75
CA VAL A 40 12.02 4.98 14.50
C VAL A 40 11.02 4.09 13.75
N THR A 41 10.29 3.24 14.46
CA THR A 41 9.31 2.35 13.87
C THR A 41 8.21 3.12 13.13
N TYR A 42 7.71 4.19 13.73
CA TYR A 42 6.71 5.04 13.08
C TYR A 42 7.27 5.70 11.81
N GLN A 43 8.51 6.18 11.87
CA GLN A 43 9.16 6.80 10.71
C GLN A 43 9.35 5.81 9.57
N GLN A 44 9.71 4.55 9.91
CA GLN A 44 9.83 3.49 8.91
C GLN A 44 8.49 3.18 8.26
N LEU A 45 7.41 3.13 9.04
CA LEU A 45 6.06 2.92 8.53
C LEU A 45 5.61 4.08 7.63
N LEU A 46 5.94 5.30 8.00
CA LEU A 46 5.62 6.47 7.18
C LEU A 46 6.32 6.39 5.81
N ALA A 47 7.60 6.02 5.79
CA ALA A 47 8.33 5.84 4.53
C ALA A 47 7.70 4.73 3.68
N LEU A 48 7.34 3.61 4.29
CA LEU A 48 6.67 2.51 3.60
C LEU A 48 5.32 2.93 3.04
N LYS A 49 4.53 3.68 3.83
CA LYS A 49 3.25 4.23 3.37
C LYS A 49 3.42 5.05 2.09
N LEU A 50 4.40 5.95 2.07
CA LEU A 50 4.64 6.80 0.91
C LEU A 50 5.06 5.98 -0.31
N THR A 51 5.89 4.96 -0.13
CA THR A 51 6.30 4.06 -1.20
C THR A 51 5.09 3.30 -1.76
N VAL A 52 4.27 2.72 -0.90
CA VAL A 52 3.09 1.95 -1.31
C VAL A 52 2.08 2.85 -2.03
N GLN A 53 1.84 4.07 -1.51
CA GLN A 53 0.94 5.02 -2.16
C GLN A 53 1.43 5.43 -3.54
N ASN A 54 2.74 5.59 -3.72
CA ASN A 54 3.32 5.89 -5.02
C ASN A 54 3.07 4.76 -6.01
N LEU A 55 3.28 3.51 -5.58
CA LEU A 55 3.04 2.34 -6.43
C LEU A 55 1.57 2.21 -6.80
N ILE A 56 0.66 2.41 -5.86
CA ILE A 56 -0.79 2.41 -6.11
C ILE A 56 -1.14 3.48 -7.16
N GLY A 57 -0.60 4.69 -7.01
CA GLY A 57 -0.85 5.78 -7.95
C GLY A 57 -0.40 5.45 -9.37
N ARG A 58 0.69 4.69 -9.52
CA ARG A 58 1.17 4.25 -10.84
C ARG A 58 0.18 3.32 -11.52
N PHE A 59 -0.43 2.38 -10.78
CA PHE A 59 -1.47 1.53 -11.32
C PHE A 59 -2.68 2.34 -11.76
N GLU A 60 -3.08 3.32 -10.95
CA GLU A 60 -4.26 4.14 -11.22
C GLU A 60 -4.10 5.02 -12.46
N ILE A 61 -2.89 5.50 -12.75
CA ILE A 61 -2.59 6.24 -13.97
C ILE A 61 -2.92 5.41 -15.21
N TYR A 62 -2.72 4.10 -15.15
CA TYR A 62 -2.98 3.19 -16.25
C TYR A 62 -4.40 2.62 -16.24
N GLY A 63 -5.28 3.18 -15.41
CA GLY A 63 -6.69 2.81 -15.38
C GLY A 63 -7.05 1.68 -14.44
N ILE A 64 -6.10 1.12 -13.69
CA ILE A 64 -6.36 0.11 -12.67
C ILE A 64 -6.71 0.86 -11.40
N LYS A 65 -7.97 0.82 -11.00
CA LYS A 65 -8.49 1.62 -9.89
C LYS A 65 -9.26 0.79 -8.90
N GLU A 66 -9.27 1.29 -7.67
CA GLU A 66 -10.13 0.80 -6.62
C GLU A 66 -11.59 1.14 -6.95
N ASN A 67 -12.47 0.17 -6.78
CA ASN A 67 -13.91 0.36 -7.00
C ASN A 67 -14.58 0.96 -5.76
#